data_e61be788752540b44f6e6de838342012
#
_entry.id   e61be788752540b44f6e6de838342012
#
_cell.length_a   1.000
_cell.length_b   1.000
_cell.length_c   1.000
_cell.angle_alpha   90.00
_cell.angle_beta   90.00
_cell.angle_gamma   90.00
#
_symmetry.space_group_name_H-M   'P 1'
#
loop_
_entity.id
_entity.type
_entity.pdbx_description
1 polymer ?
#
loop_
_entity_poly.entity_id
_entity_poly.type
_entity_poly.pdbx_seq_one_letter_code
_entity_poly.pdbx_strand_id
1 'polypeptide(L)'
;MISDDGLPARVRALFEDLVHVGDLPDVGARERQGADEVLRGQAGSRAEGTQVRFTLGLTGARISAVRYRVYGCPYTLATCEWLASRLSGAPLAGRSATALTSVVGQPTEWAAALQVPAARLGRLLIIEDALRAALLQRSATSDTPQ
;
A
#
# COMPACT_ATOMS: atom_id res chain seq x y z
N MET A 1 11.30 -21.92 -3.95
CA MET A 1 12.70 -21.99 -3.54
C MET A 1 13.07 -20.82 -2.64
N ILE A 2 13.89 -21.07 -1.66
CA ILE A 2 14.29 -20.05 -0.72
C ILE A 2 15.70 -19.61 -1.04
N SER A 3 15.92 -18.29 -1.08
CA SER A 3 17.22 -17.74 -1.36
C SER A 3 18.14 -17.88 -0.15
N ASP A 4 19.40 -17.48 -0.32
CA ASP A 4 20.39 -17.63 0.74
C ASP A 4 20.04 -16.88 2.00
N ASP A 5 19.24 -15.83 1.89
CA ASP A 5 18.81 -15.06 3.06
C ASP A 5 17.51 -15.59 3.65
N GLY A 6 17.04 -16.72 3.19
CA GLY A 6 15.84 -17.35 3.73
C GLY A 6 14.54 -16.84 3.18
N LEU A 7 14.57 -15.96 2.20
CA LEU A 7 13.34 -15.39 1.64
C LEU A 7 12.87 -16.21 0.44
N PRO A 8 11.53 -16.40 0.28
CA PRO A 8 11.02 -17.00 -0.93
C PRO A 8 11.46 -16.22 -2.17
N ALA A 9 11.62 -16.89 -3.28
CA ALA A 9 12.13 -16.26 -4.49
C ALA A 9 11.28 -15.07 -4.93
N ARG A 10 9.95 -15.19 -4.82
CA ARG A 10 9.05 -14.10 -5.22
C ARG A 10 9.24 -12.88 -4.32
N VAL A 11 9.38 -13.09 -3.02
CA VAL A 11 9.60 -12.01 -2.08
C VAL A 11 10.91 -11.31 -2.38
N ARG A 12 11.95 -12.09 -2.64
CA ARG A 12 13.26 -11.53 -2.95
C ARG A 12 13.21 -10.70 -4.23
N ALA A 13 12.54 -11.19 -5.26
CA ALA A 13 12.44 -10.46 -6.52
C ALA A 13 11.72 -9.12 -6.32
N LEU A 14 10.64 -9.11 -5.54
CA LEU A 14 9.93 -7.88 -5.26
C LEU A 14 10.78 -6.92 -4.44
N PHE A 15 11.48 -7.45 -3.44
CA PHE A 15 12.30 -6.64 -2.56
C PHE A 15 13.45 -5.98 -3.32
N GLU A 16 13.94 -6.63 -4.35
CA GLU A 16 15.07 -6.10 -5.13
C GLU A 16 14.65 -5.10 -6.20
N ASP A 17 13.36 -4.93 -6.42
CA ASP A 17 12.87 -4.02 -7.47
C ASP A 17 11.70 -3.22 -6.95
N LEU A 18 11.97 -2.35 -6.01
CA LEU A 18 10.94 -1.54 -5.35
C LEU A 18 10.71 -0.27 -6.15
N VAL A 19 9.77 -0.30 -7.08
CA VAL A 19 9.52 0.84 -7.95
C VAL A 19 8.48 1.82 -7.42
N HIS A 20 7.72 1.44 -6.42
CA HIS A 20 6.65 2.31 -5.89
C HIS A 20 6.99 2.96 -4.56
N VAL A 21 8.24 2.85 -4.12
CA VAL A 21 8.66 3.49 -2.86
C VAL A 21 8.66 5.00 -3.04
N GLY A 22 8.15 5.71 -2.06
CA GLY A 22 8.17 7.15 -2.07
C GLY A 22 6.86 7.76 -1.65
N ASP A 23 6.58 8.93 -2.17
CA ASP A 23 5.39 9.69 -1.83
C ASP A 23 4.96 10.48 -3.06
N LEU A 24 3.74 11.01 -3.01
CA LEU A 24 3.24 11.90 -4.05
C LEU A 24 3.09 13.29 -3.44
N PRO A 25 3.54 14.33 -4.15
CA PRO A 25 3.41 15.69 -3.62
C PRO A 25 1.96 16.12 -3.48
N ASP A 26 1.73 17.04 -2.57
CA ASP A 26 0.41 17.61 -2.38
C ASP A 26 0.12 18.75 -3.32
N VAL A 27 1.13 19.24 -4.03
CA VAL A 27 0.97 20.41 -4.87
C VAL A 27 0.49 19.99 -6.24
N GLY A 28 0.11 20.86 -7.06
CA GLY A 28 -0.41 20.76 -8.40
C GLY A 28 -0.55 19.37 -9.04
N ALA A 29 -1.46 19.24 -9.97
CA ALA A 29 -1.73 17.95 -10.59
C ALA A 29 -0.51 17.36 -11.29
N ARG A 30 0.35 18.22 -11.83
CA ARG A 30 1.55 17.75 -12.50
C ARG A 30 2.46 16.99 -11.54
N GLU A 31 2.68 17.58 -10.37
CA GLU A 31 3.53 16.98 -9.37
C GLU A 31 2.91 15.73 -8.77
N ARG A 32 1.60 15.60 -8.86
CA ARG A 32 0.89 14.41 -8.36
C ARG A 32 0.71 13.38 -9.45
N GLN A 33 1.47 13.47 -10.53
CA GLN A 33 1.39 12.54 -11.64
C GLN A 33 -0.01 12.53 -12.29
N GLY A 34 -0.63 13.71 -12.34
CA GLY A 34 -1.94 13.85 -12.97
C GLY A 34 -3.11 13.48 -12.10
N ALA A 35 -2.89 13.17 -10.84
CA ALA A 35 -3.99 12.78 -9.95
C ALA A 35 -4.83 13.99 -9.58
N ASP A 36 -6.14 13.78 -9.48
CA ASP A 36 -7.07 14.80 -9.02
C ASP A 36 -7.06 14.92 -7.51
N GLU A 37 -6.73 13.84 -6.83
CA GLU A 37 -6.82 13.77 -5.38
C GLU A 37 -5.72 12.84 -4.88
N VAL A 38 -5.15 13.16 -3.72
CA VAL A 38 -4.14 12.31 -3.10
C VAL A 38 -4.62 11.93 -1.71
N LEU A 39 -4.62 10.64 -1.44
CA LEU A 39 -5.04 10.09 -0.16
C LEU A 39 -3.84 9.45 0.52
N ARG A 40 -3.69 9.66 1.82
CA ARG A 40 -2.61 9.06 2.60
C ARG A 40 -3.17 8.34 3.80
N GLY A 41 -2.61 7.17 4.07
CA GLY A 41 -2.97 6.42 5.25
C GLY A 41 -1.74 5.79 5.86
N GLN A 42 -1.74 5.68 7.18
CA GLN A 42 -0.60 5.16 7.91
C GLN A 42 -1.07 4.27 9.04
N ALA A 43 -0.30 3.24 9.33
CA ALA A 43 -0.58 2.33 10.43
C ALA A 43 0.73 1.78 10.98
N GLY A 44 0.66 1.26 12.21
CA GLY A 44 1.83 0.72 12.87
C GLY A 44 2.70 1.81 13.46
N SER A 45 3.87 1.41 13.97
CA SER A 45 4.82 2.35 14.52
C SER A 45 6.21 1.74 14.49
N ARG A 46 7.23 2.58 14.57
CA ARG A 46 8.59 2.08 14.63
C ARG A 46 8.84 1.31 15.92
N ALA A 47 8.18 1.71 17.00
CA ALA A 47 8.33 1.02 18.27
C ALA A 47 7.82 -0.43 18.16
N GLU A 48 6.83 -0.65 17.32
CA GLU A 48 6.30 -1.99 17.09
C GLU A 48 7.08 -2.76 16.04
N GLY A 49 8.03 -2.13 15.40
CA GLY A 49 8.85 -2.78 14.39
C GLY A 49 8.29 -2.75 13.00
N THR A 50 7.11 -2.19 12.81
CA THR A 50 6.49 -2.10 11.49
C THR A 50 5.63 -0.85 11.41
N GLN A 51 5.92 -0.02 10.43
CA GLN A 51 5.12 1.17 10.17
C GLN A 51 4.98 1.30 8.67
N VAL A 52 3.75 1.49 8.19
CA VAL A 52 3.45 1.54 6.76
C VAL A 52 2.66 2.79 6.46
N ARG A 53 3.04 3.49 5.40
CA ARG A 53 2.26 4.59 4.88
C ARG A 53 2.04 4.37 3.39
N PHE A 54 0.78 4.46 2.96
CA PHE A 54 0.43 4.43 1.55
C PHE A 54 -0.07 5.78 1.10
N THR A 55 0.29 6.14 -0.12
CA THR A 55 -0.19 7.35 -0.77
C THR A 55 -0.82 6.93 -2.09
N LEU A 56 -2.08 7.26 -2.26
CA LEU A 56 -2.84 6.90 -3.46
C LEU A 56 -3.24 8.16 -4.19
N GLY A 57 -2.92 8.21 -5.47
CA GLY A 57 -3.41 9.28 -6.34
C GLY A 57 -4.63 8.79 -7.08
N LEU A 58 -5.71 9.55 -7.04
CA LEU A 58 -6.95 9.18 -7.70
C LEU A 58 -7.23 10.10 -8.87
N THR A 59 -7.71 9.54 -9.96
CA THR A 59 -8.21 10.28 -11.09
C THR A 59 -9.58 9.73 -11.39
N GLY A 60 -10.61 10.49 -11.04
CA GLY A 60 -11.97 9.98 -11.10
C GLY A 60 -12.11 8.80 -10.16
N ALA A 61 -12.64 7.69 -10.67
CA ALA A 61 -12.84 6.50 -9.88
C ALA A 61 -11.69 5.49 -10.05
N ARG A 62 -10.52 5.96 -10.46
CA ARG A 62 -9.40 5.07 -10.73
C ARG A 62 -8.18 5.50 -9.92
N ILE A 63 -7.43 4.53 -9.45
CA ILE A 63 -6.16 4.80 -8.77
C ILE A 63 -5.11 4.99 -9.85
N SER A 64 -4.63 6.23 -10.00
CA SER A 64 -3.70 6.56 -11.06
C SER A 64 -2.25 6.43 -10.65
N ALA A 65 -1.97 6.45 -9.35
CA ALA A 65 -0.60 6.32 -8.86
C ALA A 65 -0.62 5.78 -7.45
N VAL A 66 0.39 5.02 -7.09
CA VAL A 66 0.53 4.46 -5.75
C VAL A 66 1.98 4.61 -5.31
N ARG A 67 2.17 5.06 -4.08
CA ARG A 67 3.49 5.10 -3.48
C ARG A 67 3.37 4.62 -2.04
N TYR A 68 4.48 4.20 -1.47
CA TYR A 68 4.46 3.77 -0.07
C TYR A 68 5.83 4.01 0.57
N ARG A 69 5.81 4.11 1.88
CA ARG A 69 7.01 4.12 2.70
C ARG A 69 6.80 3.11 3.81
N VAL A 70 7.83 2.34 4.09
CA VAL A 70 7.74 1.25 5.04
C VAL A 70 8.97 1.24 5.94
N TYR A 71 8.73 1.04 7.21
CA TYR A 71 9.75 0.64 8.15
C TYR A 71 9.36 -0.78 8.59
N GLY A 72 10.16 -1.77 8.23
CA GLY A 72 9.80 -3.14 8.53
C GLY A 72 10.72 -4.15 7.86
N CYS A 73 10.29 -5.40 7.83
CA CYS A 73 11.12 -6.48 7.30
C CYS A 73 10.92 -6.64 5.79
N PRO A 74 11.76 -7.44 5.14
CA PRO A 74 11.62 -7.65 3.69
C PRO A 74 10.27 -8.16 3.26
N TYR A 75 9.59 -8.98 4.07
CA TYR A 75 8.25 -9.43 3.73
C TYR A 75 7.27 -8.27 3.65
N THR A 76 7.40 -7.32 4.58
CA THR A 76 6.53 -6.15 4.58
C THR A 76 6.77 -5.30 3.34
N LEU A 77 8.03 -5.04 3.03
CA LEU A 77 8.37 -4.26 1.85
C LEU A 77 7.90 -4.92 0.56
N ALA A 78 8.16 -6.21 0.42
CA ALA A 78 7.77 -6.94 -0.78
C ALA A 78 6.24 -6.96 -0.94
N THR A 79 5.52 -7.12 0.16
CA THR A 79 4.07 -7.13 0.10
C THR A 79 3.54 -5.76 -0.32
N CYS A 80 4.13 -4.68 0.19
CA CYS A 80 3.72 -3.34 -0.21
C CYS A 80 3.95 -3.12 -1.70
N GLU A 81 5.08 -3.58 -2.23
CA GLU A 81 5.36 -3.43 -3.65
C GLU A 81 4.37 -4.24 -4.49
N TRP A 82 4.09 -5.46 -4.07
CA TRP A 82 3.13 -6.32 -4.76
C TRP A 82 1.75 -5.69 -4.79
N LEU A 83 1.32 -5.14 -3.64
CA LEU A 83 0.01 -4.49 -3.57
C LEU A 83 -0.01 -3.20 -4.38
N ALA A 84 1.06 -2.41 -4.35
CA ALA A 84 1.12 -1.19 -5.11
C ALA A 84 0.98 -1.46 -6.61
N SER A 85 1.58 -2.55 -7.08
CA SER A 85 1.45 -2.95 -8.47
C SER A 85 0.02 -3.31 -8.83
N ARG A 86 -0.69 -3.96 -7.92
CA ARG A 86 -2.09 -4.33 -8.16
C ARG A 86 -3.02 -3.15 -8.09
N LEU A 87 -2.73 -2.21 -7.20
CA LEU A 87 -3.58 -1.03 -7.02
C LEU A 87 -3.40 -0.02 -8.14
N SER A 88 -2.20 0.05 -8.70
CA SER A 88 -1.90 1.06 -9.71
C SER A 88 -2.73 0.81 -10.96
N GLY A 89 -3.51 1.80 -11.35
CA GLY A 89 -4.38 1.69 -12.53
C GLY A 89 -5.72 1.03 -12.27
N ALA A 90 -5.96 0.56 -11.04
CA ALA A 90 -7.19 -0.17 -10.75
C ALA A 90 -8.38 0.75 -10.55
N PRO A 91 -9.58 0.33 -10.97
CA PRO A 91 -10.77 1.08 -10.65
C PRO A 91 -11.09 0.94 -9.15
N LEU A 92 -11.65 1.98 -8.57
CA LEU A 92 -12.00 1.97 -7.16
C LEU A 92 -13.44 2.44 -7.02
N ALA A 93 -14.33 1.50 -6.78
CA ALA A 93 -15.77 1.78 -6.72
C ALA A 93 -16.15 2.19 -5.31
N GLY A 94 -15.66 3.32 -4.86
CA GLY A 94 -15.95 3.81 -3.52
C GLY A 94 -14.77 3.66 -2.59
N ARG A 95 -14.94 4.09 -1.36
CA ARG A 95 -13.85 4.13 -0.39
C ARG A 95 -14.14 3.23 0.80
N SER A 96 -14.58 2.03 0.54
CA SER A 96 -14.90 1.09 1.60
C SER A 96 -13.89 -0.03 1.62
N ALA A 97 -13.90 -0.78 2.71
CA ALA A 97 -13.07 -1.96 2.80
C ALA A 97 -13.43 -2.96 1.73
N THR A 98 -14.72 -3.01 1.36
CA THR A 98 -15.17 -3.91 0.31
C THR A 98 -14.55 -3.55 -1.03
N ALA A 99 -14.49 -2.25 -1.35
CA ALA A 99 -13.87 -1.81 -2.59
C ALA A 99 -12.39 -2.19 -2.62
N LEU A 100 -11.70 -2.03 -1.51
CA LEU A 100 -10.30 -2.41 -1.42
C LEU A 100 -10.12 -3.90 -1.61
N THR A 101 -10.93 -4.70 -0.92
CA THR A 101 -10.84 -6.15 -1.01
C THR A 101 -11.11 -6.64 -2.43
N SER A 102 -11.99 -5.96 -3.16
CA SER A 102 -12.27 -6.32 -4.55
C SER A 102 -11.05 -6.18 -5.44
N VAL A 103 -10.15 -5.28 -5.11
CA VAL A 103 -8.95 -5.04 -5.93
C VAL A 103 -7.79 -5.94 -5.50
N VAL A 104 -7.54 -6.05 -4.20
CA VAL A 104 -6.33 -6.71 -3.74
C VAL A 104 -6.56 -7.99 -2.94
N GLY A 105 -7.80 -8.30 -2.59
CA GLY A 105 -8.07 -9.47 -1.76
C GLY A 105 -7.78 -9.19 -0.30
N GLN A 106 -7.61 -10.26 0.46
CA GLN A 106 -7.40 -10.16 1.90
C GLN A 106 -5.98 -10.51 2.29
N PRO A 107 -5.52 -10.08 3.48
CA PRO A 107 -4.14 -10.35 3.90
C PRO A 107 -3.76 -11.82 3.90
N THR A 108 -4.69 -12.73 4.19
CA THR A 108 -4.38 -14.14 4.14
C THR A 108 -4.07 -14.60 2.72
N GLU A 109 -4.71 -13.98 1.73
CA GLU A 109 -4.41 -14.27 0.33
C GLU A 109 -3.05 -13.73 -0.07
N TRP A 110 -2.68 -12.57 0.46
CA TRP A 110 -1.36 -12.00 0.21
C TRP A 110 -0.28 -12.92 0.77
N ALA A 111 -0.52 -13.41 1.99
CA ALA A 111 0.44 -14.29 2.63
C ALA A 111 0.62 -15.57 1.83
N ALA A 112 -0.47 -16.13 1.31
CA ALA A 112 -0.37 -17.33 0.49
C ALA A 112 0.39 -17.07 -0.81
N ALA A 113 0.08 -15.96 -1.48
CA ALA A 113 0.71 -15.64 -2.75
C ALA A 113 2.21 -15.41 -2.60
N LEU A 114 2.64 -14.80 -1.50
CA LEU A 114 4.02 -14.43 -1.30
C LEU A 114 4.75 -15.37 -0.34
N GLN A 115 4.08 -16.41 0.12
CA GLN A 115 4.66 -17.38 1.04
C GLN A 115 5.18 -16.73 2.32
N VAL A 116 4.39 -15.81 2.85
CA VAL A 116 4.72 -15.13 4.09
C VAL A 116 4.43 -16.06 5.26
N PRO A 117 5.38 -16.26 6.18
CA PRO A 117 5.14 -17.15 7.32
C PRO A 117 4.00 -16.63 8.20
N ALA A 118 3.30 -17.56 8.83
CA ALA A 118 2.19 -17.21 9.71
C ALA A 118 2.62 -16.24 10.81
N ALA A 119 3.84 -16.38 11.29
CA ALA A 119 4.35 -15.49 12.34
C ALA A 119 4.45 -14.04 11.90
N ARG A 120 4.40 -13.78 10.59
CA ARG A 120 4.49 -12.43 10.04
C ARG A 120 3.15 -11.88 9.57
N LEU A 121 2.09 -12.63 9.73
CA LEU A 121 0.78 -12.21 9.23
C LEU A 121 0.33 -10.89 9.87
N GLY A 122 0.69 -10.65 11.11
CA GLY A 122 0.33 -9.41 11.78
C GLY A 122 0.85 -8.17 11.04
N ARG A 123 2.00 -8.28 10.39
CA ARG A 123 2.54 -7.16 9.62
C ARG A 123 1.69 -6.86 8.39
N LEU A 124 1.10 -7.89 7.79
CA LEU A 124 0.21 -7.70 6.65
C LEU A 124 -1.09 -7.02 7.08
N LEU A 125 -1.54 -7.27 8.29
CA LEU A 125 -2.72 -6.58 8.82
C LEU A 125 -2.43 -5.09 8.99
N ILE A 126 -1.21 -4.73 9.37
CA ILE A 126 -0.83 -3.33 9.47
C ILE A 126 -0.86 -2.68 8.08
N ILE A 127 -0.42 -3.40 7.06
CA ILE A 127 -0.50 -2.89 5.69
C ILE A 127 -1.95 -2.64 5.31
N GLU A 128 -2.83 -3.57 5.63
CA GLU A 128 -4.26 -3.41 5.34
C GLU A 128 -4.82 -2.19 6.06
N ASP A 129 -4.45 -2.00 7.32
CA ASP A 129 -4.91 -0.86 8.09
C ASP A 129 -4.46 0.46 7.45
N ALA A 130 -3.23 0.50 6.94
CA ALA A 130 -2.73 1.71 6.28
C ALA A 130 -3.53 2.01 5.02
N LEU A 131 -3.85 0.99 4.23
CA LEU A 131 -4.66 1.17 3.03
C LEU A 131 -6.07 1.62 3.35
N ARG A 132 -6.67 1.04 4.38
CA ARG A 132 -8.00 1.47 4.81
C ARG A 132 -7.98 2.90 5.30
N ALA A 133 -6.95 3.27 6.03
CA ALA A 133 -6.83 4.65 6.51
C ALA A 133 -6.75 5.63 5.35
N ALA A 134 -6.03 5.26 4.28
CA ALA A 134 -5.96 6.11 3.10
C ALA A 134 -7.32 6.29 2.45
N LEU A 135 -8.08 5.20 2.32
CA LEU A 135 -9.39 5.27 1.70
C LEU A 135 -10.38 6.08 2.52
N LEU A 136 -10.24 6.08 3.83
CA LEU A 136 -11.13 6.84 4.70
C LEU A 136 -10.76 8.30 4.77
N GLN A 137 -9.60 8.68 4.30
CA GLN A 137 -9.17 10.06 4.32
C GLN A 137 -9.99 10.86 3.32
N ARG A 138 -10.43 12.05 3.71
CA ARG A 138 -11.08 12.95 2.80
C ARG A 138 -10.03 13.81 2.13
N SER A 139 -10.31 14.27 0.94
CA SER A 139 -9.40 15.18 0.31
C SER A 139 -9.32 16.46 1.12
N ALA A 140 -8.22 17.16 0.98
CA ALA A 140 -7.99 18.37 1.77
C ALA A 140 -9.08 19.40 1.58
N THR A 141 -9.62 19.45 0.38
CA THR A 141 -10.65 20.45 0.11
C THR A 141 -11.96 20.12 0.77
N SER A 142 -12.29 18.86 0.94
CA SER A 142 -13.55 18.50 1.56
C SER A 142 -13.41 18.33 3.04
N ASP A 143 -12.20 18.31 3.52
CA ASP A 143 -11.95 17.95 4.84
C ASP A 143 -11.71 19.11 5.74
N THR A 144 -12.15 20.22 5.42
CA THR A 144 -11.85 21.33 6.17
C THR A 144 -12.62 21.29 7.42
N PRO A 145 -12.19 20.74 8.41
CA PRO A 145 -12.95 20.81 9.62
C PRO A 145 -12.78 22.17 10.13
N GLN A 146 -13.57 22.54 10.67
CA GLN A 146 -13.43 23.84 10.99
C GLN A 146 -13.33 23.97 12.44
#